data_01b6df480f6aa4bcd9dbe11efc30a3d3
#
_entry.id   01b6df480f6aa4bcd9dbe11efc30a3d3
#
_cell.length_a   1.000
_cell.length_b   1.000
_cell.length_c   1.000
_cell.angle_alpha   90.00
_cell.angle_beta   90.00
_cell.angle_gamma   90.00
#
_symmetry.space_group_name_H-M   'P 1'
#
loop_
_entity.id
_entity.type
_entity.pdbx_description
1 polymer ?
#
loop_
_entity_poly.entity_id
_entity_poly.type
_entity_poly.pdbx_seq_one_letter_code
_entity_poly.pdbx_strand_id
1 'polypeptide(L)'
;MTPIAPDIEAFLREHLARHRGASQHTCDSYAYSFQLLFEFAAKALKVSPSELTLEQLDAALIGAFLEYLEQTRRNSPDTRNVRLAAIRSFFRFLEYRHPAALEQIRRVLAIPFKKTDSRLVPYLNQKEVQAVLDAPDPATREGIRDRAMLHVAVCAGLRVSELVGLQVDDIALPSMSIRVRGKGRRERVIPLWKVAATALRAWLTIRGTVAVPEVFVNARGEPMTRWGFAYVLKRHVETARCHCPSLSSKQVGPHVLRHTCAMIVLQATQDIRKVSLWLGHANLATTEIYTRADPSEKLEAVNAIVPPHLRKGAFRPPDKLIALLKGKFNGEQKRTRIH
;
A
#
# COMPACT_ATOMS: atom_id res chain seq x y z
N MET A 1 -10.19 -4.94 38.98
CA MET A 1 -10.53 -4.70 37.59
C MET A 1 -9.80 -3.44 37.13
N THR A 2 -9.06 -3.52 36.02
CA THR A 2 -8.18 -2.45 35.57
C THR A 2 -8.88 -1.67 34.44
N PRO A 3 -9.31 -0.40 34.65
CA PRO A 3 -9.95 0.38 33.57
C PRO A 3 -9.02 0.54 32.38
N ILE A 4 -9.55 0.33 31.16
CA ILE A 4 -8.72 0.39 29.94
C ILE A 4 -8.54 1.82 29.40
N ALA A 5 -9.41 2.75 29.77
CA ALA A 5 -9.42 4.11 29.23
C ALA A 5 -8.11 4.89 29.46
N PRO A 6 -7.50 4.87 30.67
CA PRO A 6 -6.22 5.54 30.89
C PRO A 6 -5.07 4.95 30.07
N ASP A 7 -5.08 3.63 29.87
CA ASP A 7 -4.03 2.95 29.12
C ASP A 7 -4.12 3.23 27.61
N ILE A 8 -5.32 3.29 27.04
CA ILE A 8 -5.49 3.61 25.62
C ILE A 8 -5.12 5.07 25.33
N GLU A 9 -5.42 6.00 26.24
CA GLU A 9 -5.00 7.39 26.13
C GLU A 9 -3.47 7.52 26.16
N ALA A 10 -2.81 6.92 27.15
CA ALA A 10 -1.36 6.90 27.26
C ALA A 10 -0.70 6.23 26.03
N PHE A 11 -1.29 5.14 25.53
CA PHE A 11 -0.79 4.47 24.33
C PHE A 11 -0.86 5.35 23.09
N LEU A 12 -2.00 5.99 22.82
CA LEU A 12 -2.18 6.80 21.61
C LEU A 12 -1.39 8.12 21.67
N ARG A 13 -1.45 8.84 22.80
CA ARG A 13 -0.87 10.17 22.94
C ARG A 13 0.61 10.16 23.28
N GLU A 14 1.04 9.29 24.19
CA GLU A 14 2.43 9.27 24.67
C GLU A 14 3.24 8.23 23.90
N HIS A 15 2.84 6.96 23.92
CA HIS A 15 3.65 5.89 23.34
C HIS A 15 3.73 5.99 21.81
N LEU A 16 2.60 6.10 21.10
CA LEU A 16 2.61 6.17 19.63
C LEU A 16 3.08 7.53 19.12
N ALA A 17 2.48 8.62 19.60
CA ALA A 17 2.76 9.94 19.06
C ALA A 17 4.14 10.46 19.50
N ARG A 18 4.45 10.45 20.81
CA ARG A 18 5.69 11.03 21.33
C ARG A 18 6.87 10.06 21.28
N HIS A 19 6.77 8.87 21.87
CA HIS A 19 7.92 7.96 21.97
C HIS A 19 8.25 7.28 20.66
N ARG A 20 7.26 6.85 19.89
CA ARG A 20 7.49 6.19 18.59
C ARG A 20 7.51 7.14 17.40
N GLY A 21 7.13 8.41 17.57
CA GLY A 21 7.05 9.37 16.48
C GLY A 21 6.14 8.90 15.34
N ALA A 22 5.06 8.19 15.65
CA ALA A 22 4.14 7.68 14.65
C ALA A 22 3.47 8.85 13.92
N SER A 23 3.21 8.68 12.61
CA SER A 23 2.50 9.71 11.86
C SER A 23 1.05 9.83 12.32
N GLN A 24 0.44 11.03 12.15
CA GLN A 24 -0.97 11.26 12.49
C GLN A 24 -1.88 10.18 11.86
N HIS A 25 -1.67 9.84 10.60
CA HIS A 25 -2.43 8.76 9.93
C HIS A 25 -2.30 7.40 10.61
N THR A 26 -1.15 7.10 11.22
CA THR A 26 -0.98 5.85 11.98
C THR A 26 -1.79 5.92 13.27
N CYS A 27 -1.72 7.05 13.98
CA CYS A 27 -2.49 7.28 15.19
C CYS A 27 -4.00 7.20 14.92
N ASP A 28 -4.48 7.86 13.86
CA ASP A 28 -5.89 7.83 13.43
C ASP A 28 -6.36 6.42 13.07
N SER A 29 -5.54 5.66 12.34
CA SER A 29 -5.84 4.27 11.96
C SER A 29 -5.93 3.35 13.19
N TYR A 30 -5.08 3.58 14.19
CA TYR A 30 -5.10 2.84 15.44
C TYR A 30 -6.30 3.25 16.30
N ALA A 31 -6.54 4.55 16.45
CA ALA A 31 -7.71 5.06 17.17
C ALA A 31 -9.02 4.50 16.59
N TYR A 32 -9.16 4.49 15.27
CA TYR A 32 -10.31 3.88 14.62
C TYR A 32 -10.41 2.37 14.87
N SER A 33 -9.27 1.67 14.95
CA SER A 33 -9.27 0.23 15.28
C SER A 33 -9.79 -0.03 16.68
N PHE A 34 -9.41 0.80 17.65
CA PHE A 34 -9.87 0.71 19.03
C PHE A 34 -11.32 1.15 19.20
N GLN A 35 -11.75 2.18 18.47
CA GLN A 35 -13.16 2.56 18.44
C GLN A 35 -14.03 1.36 18.06
N LEU A 36 -13.70 0.67 16.97
CA LEU A 36 -14.44 -0.50 16.52
C LEU A 36 -14.41 -1.65 17.54
N LEU A 37 -13.26 -1.89 18.16
CA LEU A 37 -13.10 -2.93 19.18
C LEU A 37 -13.95 -2.63 20.40
N PHE A 38 -13.89 -1.40 20.91
CA PHE A 38 -14.61 -1.03 22.13
C PHE A 38 -16.12 -0.95 21.91
N GLU A 39 -16.58 -0.49 20.74
CA GLU A 39 -18.01 -0.55 20.37
C GLU A 39 -18.51 -2.00 20.33
N PHE A 40 -17.73 -2.91 19.76
CA PHE A 40 -18.06 -4.34 19.72
C PHE A 40 -18.07 -4.95 21.12
N ALA A 41 -17.02 -4.72 21.91
CA ALA A 41 -16.89 -5.25 23.27
C ALA A 41 -18.00 -4.77 24.19
N ALA A 42 -18.30 -3.46 24.16
CA ALA A 42 -19.36 -2.85 24.95
C ALA A 42 -20.73 -3.48 24.65
N LYS A 43 -21.02 -3.70 23.35
CA LYS A 43 -22.26 -4.36 22.92
C LYS A 43 -22.31 -5.83 23.36
N ALA A 44 -21.20 -6.57 23.23
CA ALA A 44 -21.14 -7.98 23.61
C ALA A 44 -21.27 -8.19 25.13
N LEU A 45 -20.66 -7.32 25.93
CA LEU A 45 -20.63 -7.41 27.38
C LEU A 45 -21.75 -6.63 28.07
N LYS A 46 -22.53 -5.84 27.32
CA LYS A 46 -23.62 -4.97 27.81
C LYS A 46 -23.14 -3.96 28.85
N VAL A 47 -21.98 -3.36 28.61
CA VAL A 47 -21.39 -2.28 29.44
C VAL A 47 -21.12 -1.06 28.56
N SER A 48 -20.88 0.11 29.16
CA SER A 48 -20.44 1.26 28.37
C SER A 48 -18.96 1.13 27.96
N PRO A 49 -18.53 1.70 26.82
CA PRO A 49 -17.12 1.64 26.40
C PRO A 49 -16.14 2.18 27.43
N SER A 50 -16.54 3.16 28.25
CA SER A 50 -15.73 3.75 29.30
C SER A 50 -15.54 2.85 30.54
N GLU A 51 -16.42 1.86 30.71
CA GLU A 51 -16.39 0.89 31.81
C GLU A 51 -15.62 -0.39 31.47
N LEU A 52 -15.13 -0.51 30.24
CA LEU A 52 -14.35 -1.67 29.81
C LEU A 52 -13.05 -1.78 30.63
N THR A 53 -12.74 -3.01 31.02
CA THR A 53 -11.53 -3.34 31.77
C THR A 53 -10.57 -4.20 30.95
N LEU A 54 -9.30 -4.22 31.36
CA LEU A 54 -8.29 -5.04 30.68
C LEU A 54 -8.67 -6.53 30.73
N GLU A 55 -9.19 -7.00 31.83
CA GLU A 55 -9.56 -8.40 32.06
C GLU A 55 -10.65 -8.87 31.08
N GLN A 56 -11.53 -7.96 30.66
CA GLN A 56 -12.59 -8.24 29.70
C GLN A 56 -12.10 -8.35 28.25
N LEU A 57 -10.95 -7.73 27.93
CA LEU A 57 -10.36 -7.76 26.58
C LEU A 57 -9.45 -8.98 26.41
N ASP A 58 -10.00 -10.15 26.57
CA ASP A 58 -9.28 -11.42 26.43
C ASP A 58 -9.13 -11.88 24.98
N ALA A 59 -8.40 -12.98 24.77
CA ALA A 59 -8.17 -13.53 23.44
C ALA A 59 -9.45 -14.04 22.78
N ALA A 60 -10.44 -14.51 23.54
CA ALA A 60 -11.72 -14.97 23.03
C ALA A 60 -12.56 -13.83 22.48
N LEU A 61 -12.69 -12.73 23.24
CA LEU A 61 -13.40 -11.53 22.81
C LEU A 61 -12.74 -10.90 21.56
N ILE A 62 -11.41 -10.81 21.55
CA ILE A 62 -10.67 -10.29 20.39
C ILE A 62 -10.83 -11.22 19.18
N GLY A 63 -10.84 -12.53 19.37
CA GLY A 63 -11.14 -13.51 18.33
C GLY A 63 -12.51 -13.26 17.70
N ALA A 64 -13.55 -13.15 18.55
CA ALA A 64 -14.93 -12.85 18.13
C ALA A 64 -15.03 -11.49 17.40
N PHE A 65 -14.31 -10.47 17.86
CA PHE A 65 -14.23 -9.18 17.16
C PHE A 65 -13.64 -9.32 15.74
N LEU A 66 -12.56 -10.07 15.59
CA LEU A 66 -11.92 -10.30 14.30
C LEU A 66 -12.83 -11.07 13.34
N GLU A 67 -13.62 -12.02 13.84
CA GLU A 67 -14.66 -12.72 13.06
C GLU A 67 -15.79 -11.77 12.67
N TYR A 68 -16.26 -10.92 13.59
CA TYR A 68 -17.25 -9.88 13.30
C TYR A 68 -16.79 -8.95 12.17
N LEU A 69 -15.51 -8.55 12.15
CA LEU A 69 -14.97 -7.73 11.07
C LEU A 69 -15.09 -8.42 9.71
N GLU A 70 -14.86 -9.71 9.63
CA GLU A 70 -14.89 -10.45 8.36
C GLU A 70 -16.32 -10.82 7.95
N GLN A 71 -17.10 -11.40 8.87
CA GLN A 71 -18.42 -11.95 8.54
C GLN A 71 -19.48 -10.86 8.43
N THR A 72 -19.53 -9.91 9.37
CA THR A 72 -20.57 -8.89 9.43
C THR A 72 -20.18 -7.64 8.64
N ARG A 73 -18.94 -7.15 8.82
CA ARG A 73 -18.45 -5.94 8.13
C ARG A 73 -17.82 -6.24 6.76
N ARG A 74 -17.70 -7.51 6.38
CA ARG A 74 -17.13 -7.98 5.11
C ARG A 74 -15.74 -7.41 4.81
N ASN A 75 -14.93 -7.23 5.86
CA ASN A 75 -13.58 -6.73 5.71
C ASN A 75 -12.68 -7.81 5.09
N SER A 76 -11.72 -7.39 4.25
CA SER A 76 -10.70 -8.30 3.73
C SER A 76 -9.76 -8.79 4.84
N PRO A 77 -9.08 -9.95 4.65
CA PRO A 77 -8.05 -10.43 5.56
C PRO A 77 -6.94 -9.40 5.84
N ASP A 78 -6.57 -8.59 4.85
CA ASP A 78 -5.60 -7.50 5.02
C ASP A 78 -6.11 -6.45 6.01
N THR A 79 -7.37 -6.01 5.86
CA THR A 79 -7.98 -5.04 6.77
C THR A 79 -8.10 -5.61 8.18
N ARG A 80 -8.53 -6.87 8.32
CA ARG A 80 -8.56 -7.58 9.60
C ARG A 80 -7.16 -7.62 10.24
N ASN A 81 -6.12 -7.92 9.46
CA ASN A 81 -4.75 -7.98 9.93
C ASN A 81 -4.22 -6.60 10.40
N VAL A 82 -4.59 -5.51 9.71
CA VAL A 82 -4.27 -4.14 10.15
C VAL A 82 -4.89 -3.85 11.53
N ARG A 83 -6.13 -4.26 11.79
CA ARG A 83 -6.78 -4.10 13.09
C ARG A 83 -6.08 -4.95 14.17
N LEU A 84 -5.75 -6.19 13.86
CA LEU A 84 -4.98 -7.04 14.76
C LEU A 84 -3.60 -6.47 15.07
N ALA A 85 -2.93 -5.86 14.10
CA ALA A 85 -1.64 -5.20 14.32
C ALA A 85 -1.73 -4.05 15.32
N ALA A 86 -2.80 -3.22 15.25
CA ALA A 86 -3.06 -2.16 16.22
C ALA A 86 -3.29 -2.74 17.63
N ILE A 87 -4.13 -3.78 17.75
CA ILE A 87 -4.42 -4.47 19.02
C ILE A 87 -3.14 -5.05 19.61
N ARG A 88 -2.36 -5.82 18.82
CA ARG A 88 -1.10 -6.40 19.29
C ARG A 88 -0.08 -5.34 19.72
N SER A 89 -0.02 -4.20 19.04
CA SER A 89 0.85 -3.09 19.42
C SER A 89 0.47 -2.51 20.78
N PHE A 90 -0.83 -2.39 21.06
CA PHE A 90 -1.33 -1.95 22.35
C PHE A 90 -1.06 -2.98 23.44
N PHE A 91 -1.33 -4.25 23.21
CA PHE A 91 -1.06 -5.30 24.21
C PHE A 91 0.43 -5.44 24.54
N ARG A 92 1.34 -5.21 23.58
CA ARG A 92 2.78 -5.10 23.88
C ARG A 92 3.13 -3.91 24.76
N PHE A 93 2.43 -2.79 24.62
CA PHE A 93 2.60 -1.65 25.52
C PHE A 93 2.12 -1.98 26.94
N LEU A 94 1.06 -2.79 27.08
CA LEU A 94 0.53 -3.21 28.37
C LEU A 94 1.44 -4.21 29.12
N GLU A 95 2.32 -4.96 28.44
CA GLU A 95 3.24 -5.93 29.08
C GLU A 95 4.05 -5.31 30.22
N TYR A 96 4.51 -4.07 30.02
CA TYR A 96 5.29 -3.36 31.06
C TYR A 96 4.44 -2.66 32.12
N ARG A 97 3.20 -2.34 31.79
CA ARG A 97 2.31 -1.61 32.70
C ARG A 97 1.52 -2.51 33.64
N HIS A 98 1.18 -3.69 33.17
CA HIS A 98 0.35 -4.65 33.90
C HIS A 98 0.98 -6.05 33.95
N PRO A 99 2.08 -6.22 34.73
CA PRO A 99 2.76 -7.52 34.85
C PRO A 99 1.84 -8.64 35.34
N ALA A 100 0.85 -8.32 36.17
CA ALA A 100 -0.13 -9.29 36.72
C ALA A 100 -1.04 -9.88 35.61
N ALA A 101 -1.24 -9.17 34.47
CA ALA A 101 -2.05 -9.61 33.32
C ALA A 101 -1.23 -10.27 32.20
N LEU A 102 0.05 -10.59 32.43
CA LEU A 102 0.98 -11.03 31.40
C LEU A 102 0.51 -12.29 30.65
N GLU A 103 -0.13 -13.22 31.34
CA GLU A 103 -0.65 -14.44 30.70
C GLU A 103 -1.78 -14.11 29.69
N GLN A 104 -2.73 -13.28 30.08
CA GLN A 104 -3.80 -12.82 29.20
C GLN A 104 -3.22 -12.07 28.00
N ILE A 105 -2.28 -11.15 28.24
CA ILE A 105 -1.60 -10.37 27.21
C ILE A 105 -0.92 -11.30 26.19
N ARG A 106 -0.19 -12.29 26.64
CA ARG A 106 0.48 -13.28 25.78
C ARG A 106 -0.50 -14.09 24.92
N ARG A 107 -1.65 -14.47 25.49
CA ARG A 107 -2.72 -15.15 24.73
C ARG A 107 -3.24 -14.28 23.59
N VAL A 108 -3.44 -12.98 23.83
CA VAL A 108 -3.84 -12.03 22.76
C VAL A 108 -2.73 -11.87 21.72
N LEU A 109 -1.48 -11.74 22.16
CA LEU A 109 -0.33 -11.62 21.24
C LEU A 109 -0.09 -12.89 20.41
N ALA A 110 -0.57 -14.05 20.85
CA ALA A 110 -0.48 -15.32 20.13
C ALA A 110 -1.51 -15.44 18.98
N ILE A 111 -2.55 -14.57 18.91
CA ILE A 111 -3.54 -14.61 17.84
C ILE A 111 -2.82 -14.42 16.49
N PRO A 112 -2.93 -15.38 15.53
CA PRO A 112 -2.18 -15.32 14.30
C PRO A 112 -2.75 -14.31 13.31
N PHE A 113 -1.88 -13.75 12.49
CA PHE A 113 -2.30 -13.07 11.27
C PHE A 113 -2.83 -14.08 10.25
N LYS A 114 -3.89 -13.74 9.54
CA LYS A 114 -4.35 -14.53 8.40
C LYS A 114 -3.39 -14.38 7.23
N LYS A 115 -3.15 -15.48 6.52
CA LYS A 115 -2.46 -15.40 5.24
C LYS A 115 -3.29 -14.59 4.27
N THR A 116 -2.64 -13.70 3.55
CA THR A 116 -3.26 -12.88 2.50
C THR A 116 -2.66 -13.28 1.17
N ASP A 117 -3.49 -13.29 0.13
CA ASP A 117 -3.01 -13.56 -1.21
C ASP A 117 -2.15 -12.39 -1.69
N SER A 118 -0.91 -12.66 -2.03
CA SER A 118 -0.06 -11.68 -2.69
C SER A 118 -0.48 -11.57 -4.16
N ARG A 119 -1.44 -10.67 -4.45
CA ARG A 119 -1.80 -10.37 -5.83
C ARG A 119 -0.62 -9.72 -6.55
N LEU A 120 -0.46 -10.07 -7.84
CA LEU A 120 0.49 -9.37 -8.68
C LEU A 120 0.16 -7.88 -8.71
N VAL A 121 1.18 -7.06 -8.60
CA VAL A 121 1.01 -5.61 -8.56
C VAL A 121 0.58 -5.12 -9.95
N PRO A 122 -0.58 -4.46 -10.08
CA PRO A 122 -1.00 -3.93 -11.38
C PRO A 122 -0.07 -2.80 -11.79
N TYR A 123 0.37 -2.82 -13.05
CA TYR A 123 1.15 -1.74 -13.67
C TYR A 123 0.69 -1.50 -15.09
N LEU A 124 1.09 -0.36 -15.67
CA LEU A 124 0.80 0.02 -17.03
C LEU A 124 1.97 -0.37 -17.94
N ASN A 125 1.67 -0.94 -19.09
CA ASN A 125 2.67 -1.14 -20.16
C ASN A 125 3.01 0.20 -20.84
N GLN A 126 4.02 0.20 -21.70
CA GLN A 126 4.52 1.41 -22.35
C GLN A 126 3.44 2.16 -23.17
N LYS A 127 2.58 1.43 -23.88
CA LYS A 127 1.48 2.03 -24.69
C LYS A 127 0.42 2.66 -23.79
N GLU A 128 0.08 2.00 -22.69
CA GLU A 128 -0.90 2.49 -21.71
C GLU A 128 -0.38 3.74 -20.98
N VAL A 129 0.91 3.73 -20.58
CA VAL A 129 1.55 4.92 -19.97
C VAL A 129 1.49 6.09 -20.94
N GLN A 130 1.90 5.88 -22.20
CA GLN A 130 1.93 6.95 -23.20
C GLN A 130 0.52 7.52 -23.42
N ALA A 131 -0.50 6.68 -23.55
CA ALA A 131 -1.88 7.12 -23.71
C ALA A 131 -2.37 7.99 -22.55
N VAL A 132 -2.00 7.65 -21.28
CA VAL A 132 -2.35 8.44 -20.10
C VAL A 132 -1.57 9.77 -20.07
N LEU A 133 -0.30 9.79 -20.46
CA LEU A 133 0.54 10.99 -20.51
C LEU A 133 0.14 11.97 -21.62
N ASP A 134 -0.45 11.49 -22.69
CA ASP A 134 -0.90 12.29 -23.83
C ASP A 134 -2.37 12.76 -23.70
N ALA A 135 -3.12 12.24 -22.75
CA ALA A 135 -4.52 12.57 -22.53
C ALA A 135 -4.79 14.03 -22.09
N PRO A 136 -3.92 14.73 -21.33
CA PRO A 136 -4.13 16.11 -20.96
C PRO A 136 -4.05 17.05 -22.17
N ASP A 137 -5.04 17.94 -22.34
CA ASP A 137 -5.07 18.94 -23.41
C ASP A 137 -3.97 20.01 -23.22
N PRO A 138 -2.97 20.07 -24.10
CA PRO A 138 -1.86 21.00 -23.98
C PRO A 138 -2.25 22.48 -24.20
N ALA A 139 -3.45 22.76 -24.69
CA ALA A 139 -3.93 24.12 -24.92
C ALA A 139 -4.52 24.77 -23.67
N THR A 140 -4.79 24.00 -22.62
CA THR A 140 -5.40 24.50 -21.39
C THR A 140 -4.37 24.59 -20.24
N ARG A 141 -4.56 25.57 -19.35
CA ARG A 141 -3.73 25.74 -18.14
C ARG A 141 -3.75 24.47 -17.27
N GLU A 142 -4.94 23.91 -17.07
CA GLU A 142 -5.16 22.68 -16.32
C GLU A 142 -4.48 21.49 -17.00
N GLY A 143 -4.57 21.37 -18.30
CA GLY A 143 -3.96 20.27 -19.03
C GLY A 143 -2.43 20.33 -18.99
N ILE A 144 -1.81 21.53 -19.07
CA ILE A 144 -0.35 21.68 -18.92
C ILE A 144 0.08 21.27 -17.51
N ARG A 145 -0.69 21.67 -16.47
CA ARG A 145 -0.46 21.23 -15.07
C ARG A 145 -0.56 19.71 -14.97
N ASP A 146 -1.65 19.16 -15.45
CA ASP A 146 -1.97 17.73 -15.32
C ASP A 146 -0.93 16.87 -16.04
N ARG A 147 -0.49 17.32 -17.23
CA ARG A 147 0.61 16.69 -17.97
C ARG A 147 1.90 16.67 -17.15
N ALA A 148 2.27 17.80 -16.54
CA ALA A 148 3.44 17.88 -15.67
C ALA A 148 3.32 16.94 -14.46
N MET A 149 2.14 16.92 -13.80
CA MET A 149 1.88 16.02 -12.66
C MET A 149 2.02 14.55 -13.03
N LEU A 150 1.43 14.13 -14.15
CA LEU A 150 1.47 12.74 -14.62
C LEU A 150 2.89 12.32 -14.99
N HIS A 151 3.63 13.18 -15.71
CA HIS A 151 5.02 12.91 -16.06
C HIS A 151 5.91 12.77 -14.82
N VAL A 152 5.78 13.65 -13.83
CA VAL A 152 6.54 13.56 -12.58
C VAL A 152 6.14 12.31 -11.78
N ALA A 153 4.84 11.98 -11.72
CA ALA A 153 4.35 10.81 -11.01
C ALA A 153 4.92 9.50 -11.60
N VAL A 154 4.95 9.37 -12.92
CA VAL A 154 5.47 8.18 -13.61
C VAL A 154 7.00 8.14 -13.58
N CYS A 155 7.67 9.27 -13.82
CA CYS A 155 9.13 9.35 -13.87
C CYS A 155 9.78 9.09 -12.50
N ALA A 156 9.27 9.77 -11.47
CA ALA A 156 9.87 9.73 -10.14
C ALA A 156 9.24 8.69 -9.22
N GLY A 157 8.12 8.09 -9.60
CA GLY A 157 7.43 7.08 -8.79
C GLY A 157 6.99 7.59 -7.42
N LEU A 158 6.60 8.86 -7.31
CA LEU A 158 6.26 9.49 -6.04
C LEU A 158 5.01 8.86 -5.40
N ARG A 159 5.00 8.82 -4.07
CA ARG A 159 3.73 8.63 -3.35
C ARG A 159 2.85 9.85 -3.62
N VAL A 160 1.52 9.65 -3.63
CA VAL A 160 0.60 10.77 -3.89
C VAL A 160 0.84 11.94 -2.94
N SER A 161 1.15 11.69 -1.67
CA SER A 161 1.48 12.74 -0.70
C SER A 161 2.80 13.46 -1.00
N GLU A 162 3.80 12.75 -1.54
CA GLU A 162 5.06 13.34 -1.98
C GLU A 162 4.86 14.21 -3.23
N LEU A 163 4.02 13.75 -4.17
CA LEU A 163 3.71 14.49 -5.40
C LEU A 163 2.98 15.81 -5.11
N VAL A 164 1.91 15.76 -4.31
CA VAL A 164 1.11 16.96 -4.03
C VAL A 164 1.81 17.92 -3.06
N GLY A 165 2.71 17.41 -2.22
CA GLY A 165 3.53 18.21 -1.30
C GLY A 165 4.88 18.66 -1.86
N LEU A 166 5.18 18.40 -3.15
CA LEU A 166 6.42 18.82 -3.79
C LEU A 166 6.46 20.35 -3.88
N GLN A 167 7.52 20.97 -3.38
CA GLN A 167 7.70 22.42 -3.36
C GLN A 167 8.54 22.90 -4.56
N VAL A 168 8.37 24.16 -4.93
CA VAL A 168 9.13 24.77 -6.04
C VAL A 168 10.65 24.69 -5.78
N ASP A 169 11.06 24.90 -4.53
CA ASP A 169 12.48 24.84 -4.10
C ASP A 169 13.05 23.40 -4.12
N ASP A 170 12.21 22.40 -4.25
CA ASP A 170 12.66 21.02 -4.39
C ASP A 170 13.03 20.67 -5.84
N ILE A 171 12.81 21.59 -6.81
CA ILE A 171 13.03 21.35 -8.23
C ILE A 171 14.34 22.00 -8.68
N ALA A 172 15.25 21.20 -9.20
CA ALA A 172 16.49 21.65 -9.84
C ALA A 172 16.43 21.39 -11.35
N LEU A 173 15.78 22.31 -12.10
CA LEU A 173 15.65 22.16 -13.56
C LEU A 173 16.98 22.12 -14.33
N PRO A 174 18.05 22.87 -13.93
CA PRO A 174 19.34 22.77 -14.61
C PRO A 174 19.95 21.37 -14.54
N SER A 175 19.83 20.71 -13.40
CA SER A 175 20.31 19.31 -13.18
C SER A 175 19.24 18.26 -13.52
N MET A 176 18.06 18.67 -14.00
CA MET A 176 16.92 17.81 -14.27
C MET A 176 16.65 16.83 -13.12
N SER A 177 16.55 17.34 -11.91
CA SER A 177 16.33 16.53 -10.71
C SER A 177 15.32 17.16 -9.76
N ILE A 178 14.73 16.31 -8.92
CA ILE A 178 13.84 16.73 -7.83
C ILE A 178 14.33 16.13 -6.51
N ARG A 179 14.25 16.92 -5.45
CA ARG A 179 14.45 16.46 -4.07
C ARG A 179 13.11 16.06 -3.49
N VAL A 180 13.03 14.85 -2.96
CA VAL A 180 11.79 14.29 -2.40
C VAL A 180 11.98 14.02 -0.91
N ARG A 181 11.11 14.60 -0.10
CA ARG A 181 11.08 14.39 1.35
C ARG A 181 10.13 13.25 1.67
N GLY A 182 10.68 12.12 2.11
CA GLY A 182 9.94 10.90 2.42
C GLY A 182 9.55 10.78 3.91
N LYS A 183 8.87 9.68 4.23
CA LYS A 183 8.51 9.35 5.62
C LYS A 183 9.78 9.21 6.50
N GLY A 184 9.75 9.79 7.71
CA GLY A 184 10.86 9.73 8.66
C GLY A 184 12.01 10.67 8.33
N ARG A 185 11.75 11.80 7.68
CA ARG A 185 12.74 12.83 7.29
C ARG A 185 13.84 12.32 6.34
N ARG A 186 13.60 11.22 5.65
CA ARG A 186 14.54 10.72 4.63
C ARG A 186 14.35 11.50 3.34
N GLU A 187 15.42 12.10 2.86
CA GLU A 187 15.44 12.79 1.59
C GLU A 187 16.08 11.92 0.52
N ARG A 188 15.65 12.08 -0.73
CA ARG A 188 16.25 11.46 -1.90
C ARG A 188 16.18 12.43 -3.08
N VAL A 189 17.19 12.40 -3.92
CA VAL A 189 17.23 13.14 -5.18
C VAL A 189 16.94 12.15 -6.31
N ILE A 190 15.97 12.49 -7.15
CA ILE A 190 15.54 11.65 -8.28
C ILE A 190 15.78 12.43 -9.58
N PRO A 191 16.52 11.86 -10.55
CA PRO A 191 16.68 12.46 -11.87
C PRO A 191 15.35 12.41 -12.63
N LEU A 192 15.08 13.46 -13.40
CA LEU A 192 13.92 13.55 -14.27
C LEU A 192 14.27 13.17 -15.70
N TRP A 193 13.39 12.47 -16.36
CA TRP A 193 13.47 12.32 -17.81
C TRP A 193 13.34 13.68 -18.49
N LYS A 194 14.01 13.87 -19.61
CA LYS A 194 14.00 15.13 -20.36
C LYS A 194 12.58 15.64 -20.64
N VAL A 195 11.66 14.73 -21.00
CA VAL A 195 10.25 15.06 -21.28
C VAL A 195 9.53 15.51 -20.00
N ALA A 196 9.79 14.86 -18.85
CA ALA A 196 9.20 15.25 -17.58
C ALA A 196 9.70 16.63 -17.13
N ALA A 197 11.00 16.89 -17.27
CA ALA A 197 11.59 18.18 -16.94
C ALA A 197 11.03 19.31 -17.87
N THR A 198 10.80 19.03 -19.14
CA THR A 198 10.18 19.96 -20.10
C THR A 198 8.73 20.27 -19.73
N ALA A 199 7.94 19.24 -19.41
CA ALA A 199 6.55 19.43 -18.98
C ALA A 199 6.46 20.24 -17.65
N LEU A 200 7.37 19.95 -16.72
CA LEU A 200 7.44 20.66 -15.44
C LEU A 200 7.84 22.13 -15.62
N ARG A 201 8.80 22.42 -16.52
CA ARG A 201 9.20 23.79 -16.86
C ARG A 201 8.02 24.56 -17.46
N ALA A 202 7.30 23.97 -18.43
CA ALA A 202 6.12 24.57 -19.04
C ALA A 202 5.06 24.93 -17.98
N TRP A 203 4.80 24.00 -17.06
CA TRP A 203 3.89 24.27 -15.95
C TRP A 203 4.37 25.40 -15.03
N LEU A 204 5.62 25.39 -14.61
CA LEU A 204 6.17 26.42 -13.70
C LEU A 204 6.09 27.84 -14.33
N THR A 205 6.29 27.97 -15.64
CA THR A 205 6.13 29.24 -16.35
C THR A 205 4.70 29.75 -16.28
N ILE A 206 3.68 28.88 -16.45
CA ILE A 206 2.26 29.25 -16.44
C ILE A 206 1.70 29.35 -15.02
N ARG A 207 2.25 28.56 -14.06
CA ARG A 207 1.86 28.62 -12.66
C ARG A 207 1.98 30.05 -12.12
N GLY A 208 3.05 30.71 -12.48
CA GLY A 208 3.33 32.07 -12.00
C GLY A 208 3.61 32.12 -10.50
N THR A 209 3.55 33.35 -9.95
CA THR A 209 3.70 33.58 -8.51
C THR A 209 2.38 33.31 -7.81
N VAL A 210 2.35 32.32 -6.95
CA VAL A 210 1.19 31.94 -6.11
C VAL A 210 1.65 31.96 -4.66
N ALA A 211 0.76 32.25 -3.73
CA ALA A 211 1.07 32.42 -2.30
C ALA A 211 1.56 31.13 -1.60
N VAL A 212 1.39 29.96 -2.24
CA VAL A 212 1.77 28.65 -1.68
C VAL A 212 3.03 28.11 -2.33
N PRO A 213 3.92 27.41 -1.57
CA PRO A 213 5.17 26.89 -2.10
C PRO A 213 5.03 25.62 -2.96
N GLU A 214 3.87 24.95 -2.89
CA GLU A 214 3.66 23.70 -3.62
C GLU A 214 3.69 23.91 -5.13
N VAL A 215 4.33 22.98 -5.84
CA VAL A 215 4.43 23.00 -7.30
C VAL A 215 3.06 22.92 -7.96
N PHE A 216 2.24 22.01 -7.48
CA PHE A 216 0.94 21.74 -8.10
C PHE A 216 -0.19 22.35 -7.29
N VAL A 217 -0.90 23.26 -7.94
CA VAL A 217 -2.03 23.98 -7.37
C VAL A 217 -3.32 23.67 -8.15
N ASN A 218 -4.46 23.79 -7.45
CA ASN A 218 -5.78 23.68 -8.05
C ASN A 218 -6.16 24.98 -8.80
N ALA A 219 -7.37 25.03 -9.37
CA ALA A 219 -7.85 26.19 -10.10
C ALA A 219 -7.98 27.46 -9.24
N ARG A 220 -8.06 27.33 -7.90
CA ARG A 220 -8.15 28.43 -6.94
C ARG A 220 -6.77 28.94 -6.49
N GLY A 221 -5.67 28.31 -6.95
CA GLY A 221 -4.31 28.63 -6.49
C GLY A 221 -3.94 27.98 -5.15
N GLU A 222 -4.75 27.09 -4.61
CA GLU A 222 -4.49 26.32 -3.39
C GLU A 222 -3.69 25.05 -3.70
N PRO A 223 -2.97 24.46 -2.73
CA PRO A 223 -2.25 23.20 -2.95
C PRO A 223 -3.15 22.09 -3.46
N MET A 224 -2.65 21.32 -4.42
CA MET A 224 -3.35 20.13 -4.93
C MET A 224 -3.50 19.10 -3.80
N THR A 225 -4.73 18.58 -3.63
CA THR A 225 -4.99 17.51 -2.65
C THR A 225 -4.75 16.13 -3.23
N ARG A 226 -4.57 15.12 -2.36
CA ARG A 226 -4.48 13.71 -2.79
C ARG A 226 -5.72 13.27 -3.56
N TRP A 227 -6.90 13.69 -3.13
CA TRP A 227 -8.17 13.42 -3.81
C TRP A 227 -8.25 14.15 -5.15
N GLY A 228 -7.79 15.42 -5.19
CA GLY A 228 -7.72 16.20 -6.42
C GLY A 228 -6.85 15.53 -7.47
N PHE A 229 -5.66 15.05 -7.10
CA PHE A 229 -4.82 14.28 -8.04
C PHE A 229 -5.46 12.96 -8.48
N ALA A 230 -6.07 12.21 -7.56
CA ALA A 230 -6.76 10.97 -7.92
C ALA A 230 -7.92 11.22 -8.90
N TYR A 231 -8.66 12.32 -8.73
CA TYR A 231 -9.70 12.74 -9.65
C TYR A 231 -9.14 13.11 -11.04
N VAL A 232 -8.08 13.92 -11.07
CA VAL A 232 -7.38 14.29 -12.31
C VAL A 232 -6.89 13.06 -13.05
N LEU A 233 -6.21 12.14 -12.35
CA LEU A 233 -5.75 10.90 -12.93
C LEU A 233 -6.91 10.07 -13.52
N LYS A 234 -7.99 9.90 -12.76
CA LYS A 234 -9.17 9.16 -13.22
C LYS A 234 -9.72 9.76 -14.52
N ARG A 235 -9.89 11.07 -14.59
CA ARG A 235 -10.38 11.77 -15.79
C ARG A 235 -9.49 11.51 -17.01
N HIS A 236 -8.17 11.61 -16.86
CA HIS A 236 -7.25 11.37 -17.98
C HIS A 236 -7.15 9.90 -18.39
N VAL A 237 -7.31 8.97 -17.44
CA VAL A 237 -7.43 7.54 -17.73
C VAL A 237 -8.70 7.26 -18.55
N GLU A 238 -9.83 7.86 -18.23
CA GLU A 238 -11.07 7.72 -19.02
C GLU A 238 -10.86 8.25 -20.45
N THR A 239 -10.23 9.41 -20.63
CA THR A 239 -9.87 9.93 -21.96
C THR A 239 -8.92 8.98 -22.69
N ALA A 240 -7.90 8.45 -22.01
CA ALA A 240 -6.93 7.54 -22.59
C ALA A 240 -7.55 6.19 -23.03
N ARG A 241 -8.61 5.73 -22.38
CA ARG A 241 -9.34 4.50 -22.76
C ARG A 241 -9.89 4.54 -24.17
N CYS A 242 -10.28 5.72 -24.67
CA CYS A 242 -10.75 5.89 -26.05
C CYS A 242 -9.67 5.54 -27.07
N HIS A 243 -8.39 5.73 -26.74
CA HIS A 243 -7.25 5.49 -27.60
C HIS A 243 -6.46 4.21 -27.23
N CYS A 244 -6.69 3.68 -26.04
CA CYS A 244 -6.00 2.49 -25.55
C CYS A 244 -7.00 1.57 -24.79
N PRO A 245 -7.76 0.71 -25.50
CA PRO A 245 -8.82 -0.11 -24.91
C PRO A 245 -8.36 -1.05 -23.79
N SER A 246 -7.09 -1.45 -23.76
CA SER A 246 -6.53 -2.31 -22.69
C SER A 246 -6.63 -1.67 -21.29
N LEU A 247 -6.71 -0.34 -21.21
CA LEU A 247 -6.93 0.39 -19.96
C LEU A 247 -8.32 0.14 -19.35
N SER A 248 -9.29 -0.34 -20.14
CA SER A 248 -10.66 -0.60 -19.66
C SER A 248 -10.72 -1.73 -18.63
N SER A 249 -9.80 -2.68 -18.68
CA SER A 249 -9.70 -3.79 -17.72
C SER A 249 -8.92 -3.42 -16.45
N LYS A 250 -8.33 -2.21 -16.39
CA LYS A 250 -7.44 -1.79 -15.31
C LYS A 250 -8.04 -0.68 -14.45
N GLN A 251 -7.90 -0.83 -13.14
CA GLN A 251 -8.19 0.25 -12.18
C GLN A 251 -6.91 1.05 -11.93
N VAL A 252 -6.78 2.20 -12.60
CA VAL A 252 -5.58 3.03 -12.53
C VAL A 252 -5.72 4.08 -11.45
N GLY A 253 -4.98 3.91 -10.37
CA GLY A 253 -4.86 4.90 -9.29
C GLY A 253 -3.41 5.37 -9.11
N PRO A 254 -3.14 6.31 -8.19
CA PRO A 254 -1.79 6.85 -7.95
C PRO A 254 -0.74 5.78 -7.64
N HIS A 255 -1.13 4.72 -6.93
CA HIS A 255 -0.22 3.59 -6.65
C HIS A 255 0.16 2.81 -7.90
N VAL A 256 -0.75 2.69 -8.87
CA VAL A 256 -0.46 2.02 -10.15
C VAL A 256 0.61 2.78 -10.93
N LEU A 257 0.59 4.12 -10.94
CA LEU A 257 1.66 4.92 -11.57
C LEU A 257 3.02 4.68 -10.90
N ARG A 258 3.03 4.59 -9.57
CA ARG A 258 4.26 4.29 -8.83
C ARG A 258 4.77 2.86 -9.11
N HIS A 259 3.88 1.89 -9.21
CA HIS A 259 4.24 0.52 -9.60
C HIS A 259 4.76 0.47 -11.03
N THR A 260 4.16 1.25 -11.91
CA THR A 260 4.62 1.40 -13.29
C THR A 260 6.03 1.98 -13.37
N CYS A 261 6.32 3.04 -12.60
CA CYS A 261 7.69 3.55 -12.47
C CYS A 261 8.66 2.46 -12.01
N ALA A 262 8.29 1.70 -10.97
CA ALA A 262 9.11 0.61 -10.47
C ALA A 262 9.43 -0.43 -11.54
N MET A 263 8.42 -0.84 -12.33
CA MET A 263 8.59 -1.79 -13.41
C MET A 263 9.46 -1.24 -14.55
N ILE A 264 9.29 0.03 -14.92
CA ILE A 264 10.13 0.69 -15.93
C ILE A 264 11.61 0.69 -15.48
N VAL A 265 11.88 1.07 -14.21
CA VAL A 265 13.25 1.09 -13.66
C VAL A 265 13.80 -0.34 -13.56
N LEU A 266 13.00 -1.31 -13.13
CA LEU A 266 13.42 -2.71 -13.03
C LEU A 266 13.78 -3.27 -14.39
N GLN A 267 12.92 -3.13 -15.39
CA GLN A 267 13.14 -3.61 -16.76
C GLN A 267 14.34 -2.95 -17.43
N ALA A 268 14.58 -1.67 -17.14
CA ALA A 268 15.73 -0.94 -17.71
C ALA A 268 17.06 -1.30 -17.01
N THR A 269 17.06 -1.68 -15.74
CA THR A 269 18.29 -1.84 -14.95
C THR A 269 18.58 -3.26 -14.48
N GLN A 270 17.57 -4.14 -14.51
CA GLN A 270 17.58 -5.51 -13.97
C GLN A 270 18.11 -5.57 -12.52
N ASP A 271 17.94 -4.47 -11.77
CA ASP A 271 18.48 -4.32 -10.43
C ASP A 271 17.42 -3.80 -9.45
N ILE A 272 16.93 -4.68 -8.59
CA ILE A 272 15.92 -4.36 -7.58
C ILE A 272 16.40 -3.33 -6.54
N ARG A 273 17.72 -3.25 -6.30
CA ARG A 273 18.29 -2.28 -5.35
C ARG A 273 18.15 -0.86 -5.91
N LYS A 274 18.37 -0.68 -7.23
CA LYS A 274 18.12 0.61 -7.91
C LYS A 274 16.67 1.01 -7.82
N VAL A 275 15.74 0.08 -8.01
CA VAL A 275 14.29 0.33 -7.80
C VAL A 275 14.01 0.77 -6.37
N SER A 276 14.57 0.08 -5.38
CA SER A 276 14.39 0.43 -3.96
C SER A 276 14.91 1.84 -3.63
N LEU A 277 16.09 2.20 -4.13
CA LEU A 277 16.67 3.55 -3.99
C LEU A 277 15.80 4.60 -4.67
N TRP A 278 15.35 4.36 -5.90
CA TRP A 278 14.49 5.27 -6.66
C TRP A 278 13.19 5.57 -5.93
N LEU A 279 12.54 4.53 -5.46
CA LEU A 279 11.26 4.66 -4.76
C LEU A 279 11.40 5.11 -3.30
N GLY A 280 12.59 5.05 -2.72
CA GLY A 280 12.81 5.34 -1.30
C GLY A 280 12.11 4.34 -0.38
N HIS A 281 12.27 3.04 -0.66
CA HIS A 281 11.79 1.99 0.24
C HIS A 281 12.77 1.81 1.40
N ALA A 282 12.23 1.78 2.62
CA ALA A 282 13.04 1.57 3.82
C ALA A 282 13.51 0.11 3.97
N ASN A 283 12.78 -0.83 3.34
CA ASN A 283 13.05 -2.26 3.36
C ASN A 283 12.97 -2.81 1.93
N LEU A 284 13.97 -3.60 1.54
CA LEU A 284 14.06 -4.23 0.22
C LEU A 284 12.89 -5.21 -0.02
N ALA A 285 12.38 -5.88 1.02
CA ALA A 285 11.21 -6.75 0.93
C ALA A 285 9.97 -6.05 0.34
N THR A 286 9.84 -4.72 0.54
CA THR A 286 8.76 -3.93 -0.09
C THR A 286 8.94 -3.84 -1.61
N THR A 287 10.14 -4.06 -2.12
CA THR A 287 10.48 -3.97 -3.54
C THR A 287 10.40 -5.32 -4.23
N GLU A 288 10.56 -6.43 -3.50
CA GLU A 288 10.49 -7.81 -4.03
C GLU A 288 9.17 -8.15 -4.74
N ILE A 289 8.09 -7.42 -4.43
CA ILE A 289 6.82 -7.58 -5.14
C ILE A 289 6.93 -7.34 -6.64
N TYR A 290 7.90 -6.53 -7.08
CA TYR A 290 8.12 -6.21 -8.50
C TYR A 290 8.84 -7.32 -9.25
N THR A 291 9.78 -8.04 -8.62
CA THR A 291 10.44 -9.20 -9.25
C THR A 291 9.46 -10.34 -9.53
N ARG A 292 8.41 -10.46 -8.69
CA ARG A 292 7.34 -11.44 -8.93
C ARG A 292 6.45 -11.05 -10.13
N ALA A 293 6.32 -9.76 -10.40
CA ALA A 293 5.49 -9.23 -11.48
C ALA A 293 6.25 -9.15 -12.82
N ASP A 294 7.58 -9.17 -12.81
CA ASP A 294 8.39 -9.12 -14.04
C ASP A 294 8.46 -10.50 -14.71
N PRO A 295 7.93 -10.64 -15.93
CA PRO A 295 8.04 -11.88 -16.68
C PRO A 295 9.41 -12.07 -17.35
N SER A 296 10.22 -11.01 -17.48
CA SER A 296 11.47 -11.02 -18.27
C SER A 296 12.51 -11.96 -17.68
N GLU A 297 12.77 -11.87 -16.38
CA GLU A 297 13.70 -12.78 -15.66
C GLU A 297 13.27 -14.25 -15.75
N LYS A 298 11.95 -14.50 -15.70
CA LYS A 298 11.42 -15.87 -15.79
C LYS A 298 11.55 -16.41 -17.21
N LEU A 299 11.35 -15.56 -18.21
CA LEU A 299 11.50 -15.93 -19.61
C LEU A 299 12.95 -16.21 -19.97
N GLU A 300 13.89 -15.39 -19.50
CA GLU A 300 15.33 -15.60 -19.65
C GLU A 300 15.78 -16.90 -18.96
N ALA A 301 15.31 -17.15 -17.74
CA ALA A 301 15.59 -18.39 -17.03
C ALA A 301 15.04 -19.62 -17.79
N VAL A 302 13.82 -19.53 -18.35
CA VAL A 302 13.24 -20.62 -19.16
C VAL A 302 14.06 -20.84 -20.44
N ASN A 303 14.51 -19.78 -21.11
CA ASN A 303 15.33 -19.88 -22.31
C ASN A 303 16.74 -20.38 -22.05
N ALA A 304 17.27 -20.17 -20.84
CA ALA A 304 18.58 -20.67 -20.41
C ALA A 304 18.54 -22.16 -19.95
N ILE A 305 17.34 -22.69 -19.64
CA ILE A 305 17.17 -24.09 -19.22
C ILE A 305 17.13 -24.98 -20.46
N VAL A 306 18.13 -25.84 -20.62
CA VAL A 306 18.03 -26.99 -21.53
C VAL A 306 17.13 -28.03 -20.84
N PRO A 307 15.90 -28.31 -21.34
CA PRO A 307 15.00 -29.25 -20.68
C PRO A 307 15.65 -30.63 -20.62
N PRO A 308 15.77 -31.25 -19.42
CA PRO A 308 16.22 -32.63 -19.35
C PRO A 308 15.19 -33.54 -20.06
N HIS A 309 15.65 -34.51 -20.82
CA HIS A 309 14.78 -35.56 -21.40
C HIS A 309 14.14 -36.38 -20.27
N LEU A 310 13.09 -35.89 -19.67
CA LEU A 310 12.36 -36.58 -18.62
C LEU A 310 11.45 -37.67 -19.25
N ARG A 311 11.81 -38.95 -19.06
CA ARG A 311 10.87 -40.02 -19.29
C ARG A 311 9.74 -39.90 -18.27
N LYS A 312 8.47 -39.94 -18.74
CA LYS A 312 7.30 -40.00 -17.85
C LYS A 312 7.40 -41.24 -16.94
N GLY A 313 7.82 -41.07 -15.72
CA GLY A 313 7.79 -42.08 -14.65
C GLY A 313 6.47 -41.98 -13.90
N ALA A 314 5.81 -43.11 -13.67
CA ALA A 314 4.67 -43.13 -12.74
C ALA A 314 5.21 -43.06 -11.31
N PHE A 315 4.94 -41.96 -10.61
CA PHE A 315 5.27 -41.83 -9.19
C PHE A 315 4.35 -42.74 -8.37
N ARG A 316 4.89 -43.76 -7.73
CA ARG A 316 4.21 -44.56 -6.72
C ARG A 316 4.67 -44.05 -5.35
N PRO A 317 3.77 -43.51 -4.51
CA PRO A 317 4.15 -43.09 -3.17
C PRO A 317 4.60 -44.34 -2.36
N PRO A 318 5.76 -44.28 -1.71
CA PRO A 318 6.35 -45.42 -1.02
C PRO A 318 5.69 -45.78 0.32
N ASP A 319 4.71 -44.97 0.79
CA ASP A 319 4.13 -45.12 2.13
C ASP A 319 2.61 -44.98 2.13
N LYS A 320 1.92 -45.92 2.83
CA LYS A 320 0.46 -45.93 3.01
C LYS A 320 -0.06 -44.71 3.75
N LEU A 321 0.73 -44.15 4.67
CA LEU A 321 0.40 -42.92 5.43
C LEU A 321 0.36 -41.69 4.51
N ILE A 322 1.30 -41.54 3.59
CA ILE A 322 1.34 -40.45 2.61
C ILE A 322 0.17 -40.59 1.63
N ALA A 323 -0.22 -41.79 1.23
CA ALA A 323 -1.38 -42.03 0.39
C ALA A 323 -2.69 -41.66 1.11
N LEU A 324 -2.81 -41.93 2.40
CA LEU A 324 -3.96 -41.58 3.24
C LEU A 324 -4.09 -40.08 3.44
N LEU A 325 -2.97 -39.39 3.66
CA LEU A 325 -2.93 -37.91 3.80
C LEU A 325 -3.29 -37.20 2.49
N LYS A 326 -2.88 -37.72 1.35
CA LYS A 326 -3.27 -37.21 0.02
C LYS A 326 -4.76 -37.38 -0.26
N GLY A 327 -5.37 -38.51 0.15
CA GLY A 327 -6.80 -38.79 -0.03
C GLY A 327 -7.73 -37.91 0.80
N LYS A 328 -7.34 -37.52 2.03
CA LYS A 328 -8.17 -36.67 2.90
C LYS A 328 -8.20 -35.21 2.49
N PHE A 329 -7.17 -34.69 1.84
CA PHE A 329 -7.12 -33.27 1.42
C PHE A 329 -7.75 -33.02 0.04
N ASN A 330 -7.94 -34.06 -0.78
CA ASN A 330 -8.57 -33.94 -2.11
C ASN A 330 -10.07 -34.25 -2.10
N GLY A 331 -10.64 -34.67 -0.97
CA GLY A 331 -12.04 -35.13 -0.87
C GLY A 331 -13.10 -34.04 -0.78
N GLU A 332 -12.76 -32.78 -0.48
CA GLU A 332 -13.73 -31.71 -0.26
C GLU A 332 -13.95 -30.74 -1.43
N GLN A 333 -13.23 -30.90 -2.55
CA GLN A 333 -13.40 -30.00 -3.71
C GLN A 333 -14.22 -30.58 -4.88
N LYS A 334 -14.87 -31.73 -4.72
CA LYS A 334 -15.73 -32.28 -5.77
C LYS A 334 -17.17 -32.49 -5.31
N ARG A 335 -17.88 -31.46 -4.91
CA ARG A 335 -19.34 -31.43 -4.90
C ARG A 335 -19.84 -30.01 -5.03
N THR A 336 -19.90 -29.49 -6.26
CA THR A 336 -20.93 -28.56 -6.73
C THR A 336 -20.75 -28.32 -8.24
N ARG A 337 -21.19 -29.33 -9.01
CA ARG A 337 -21.63 -29.13 -10.39
C ARG A 337 -22.64 -30.22 -10.68
N ILE A 338 -23.91 -29.94 -10.46
CA ILE A 338 -25.02 -30.60 -11.15
C ILE A 338 -26.16 -29.56 -11.26
N HIS A 339 -26.55 -29.33 -12.50
CA HIS A 339 -27.71 -28.66 -13.11
C HIS A 339 -27.71 -27.14 -13.16
#